data_bc36c904e143277d5b8f43447ee50780
#
_entry.id   bc36c904e143277d5b8f43447ee50780
#
_cell.length_a   1.000
_cell.length_b   1.000
_cell.length_c   1.000
_cell.angle_alpha   90.00
_cell.angle_beta   90.00
_cell.angle_gamma   90.00
#
_symmetry.space_group_name_H-M   'P 1'
#
loop_
_entity.id
_entity.type
_entity.pdbx_description
1 polymer ?
#
loop_
_entity_poly.entity_id
_entity_poly.type
_entity_poly.pdbx_seq_one_letter_code
_entity_poly.pdbx_strand_id
1 'polypeptide(L)'
;SCFTRKLTAVPLAMTLVTTWYGAISSVGQEISYNGITTWLYFGATYYVAAFVYSEFISSRVIDLEISSIPMAIYKYMGKISALLSVPIVLLYISPAPYLIILGNIINSSLFNPNDINAYEASVLTGAAVSMLYSLKGGFSSIVRTDRMQFMLMFIGFLMMVIYLLFYFDPGLSKLLQLKVSRPDLFSFPGSAGWSYVVAWGFLALITFLDPSFHQRTFASKNKKEIKKAIRLSICGWFVFDMMSIFCGLYAVSLGVDMTSPYVSLSAFLFSSNSILHGIFIVSILSVVMSTIDSFTFLSAMVIGKDLPTILNRSYSTGTIRKGILVSIAIFSFLNMIRK
;
A
#
# COMPACT_ATOMS: atom_id res chain seq x y z
N SER A 1 12.54 -23.68 -1.82
CA SER A 1 11.47 -22.95 -2.54
C SER A 1 11.28 -21.59 -1.89
N CYS A 2 11.20 -20.52 -2.70
CA CYS A 2 11.00 -19.14 -2.20
C CYS A 2 9.64 -18.95 -1.51
N PHE A 3 8.72 -19.88 -1.69
CA PHE A 3 7.40 -19.90 -1.06
C PHE A 3 7.22 -21.22 -0.31
N THR A 4 7.11 -21.15 1.00
CA THR A 4 6.58 -22.24 1.82
C THR A 4 5.09 -21.99 1.99
N ARG A 5 4.22 -22.89 1.50
CA ARG A 5 2.76 -22.86 1.73
C ARG A 5 2.46 -23.15 3.20
N LYS A 6 2.71 -22.17 4.08
CA LYS A 6 2.61 -22.34 5.53
C LYS A 6 1.83 -21.23 6.24
N LEU A 7 1.45 -20.17 5.52
CA LEU A 7 0.86 -19.01 6.14
C LEU A 7 -0.62 -19.26 6.48
N THR A 8 -0.97 -18.94 7.72
CA THR A 8 -2.34 -18.96 8.24
C THR A 8 -3.05 -17.63 7.99
N ALA A 9 -4.35 -17.58 8.25
CA ALA A 9 -5.20 -16.44 7.92
C ALA A 9 -4.75 -15.11 8.52
N VAL A 10 -4.36 -15.08 9.81
CA VAL A 10 -4.04 -13.81 10.50
C VAL A 10 -2.79 -13.12 9.92
N PRO A 11 -1.63 -13.80 9.80
CA PRO A 11 -0.47 -13.19 9.14
C PRO A 11 -0.74 -12.76 7.70
N LEU A 12 -1.53 -13.54 6.94
CA LEU A 12 -1.91 -13.18 5.58
C LEU A 12 -2.81 -11.93 5.55
N ALA A 13 -3.76 -11.82 6.47
CA ALA A 13 -4.61 -10.63 6.56
C ALA A 13 -3.80 -9.39 6.90
N MET A 14 -2.90 -9.47 7.87
CA MET A 14 -2.03 -8.35 8.25
C MET A 14 -1.22 -7.84 7.06
N THR A 15 -0.57 -8.75 6.31
CA THR A 15 0.25 -8.34 5.15
C THR A 15 -0.60 -7.82 3.98
N LEU A 16 -1.85 -8.32 3.79
CA LEU A 16 -2.77 -7.76 2.81
C LEU A 16 -3.18 -6.33 3.19
N VAL A 17 -3.50 -6.09 4.46
CA VAL A 17 -3.93 -4.77 4.93
C VAL A 17 -2.80 -3.76 4.79
N THR A 18 -1.60 -4.06 5.28
CA THR A 18 -0.49 -3.10 5.25
C THR A 18 -0.04 -2.75 3.83
N THR A 19 -0.01 -3.72 2.93
CA THR A 19 0.45 -3.49 1.54
C THR A 19 -0.52 -2.62 0.73
N TRP A 20 -1.77 -2.48 1.17
CA TRP A 20 -2.80 -1.72 0.45
C TRP A 20 -2.59 -0.21 0.50
N TYR A 21 -2.09 0.32 1.61
CA TYR A 21 -2.08 1.77 1.89
C TYR A 21 -0.79 2.50 1.52
N GLY A 22 0.03 1.96 0.62
CA GLY A 22 1.27 2.64 0.21
C GLY A 22 1.08 4.07 -0.28
N ALA A 23 -0.07 4.38 -0.87
CA ALA A 23 -0.44 5.71 -1.33
C ALA A 23 -1.24 6.52 -0.29
N ILE A 24 -1.02 6.32 1.01
CA ILE A 24 -1.81 6.93 2.09
C ILE A 24 -1.87 8.47 2.00
N SER A 25 -0.79 9.14 1.60
CA SER A 25 -0.80 10.60 1.41
C SER A 25 -1.79 11.02 0.32
N SER A 26 -1.87 10.27 -0.78
CA SER A 26 -2.84 10.53 -1.86
C SER A 26 -4.28 10.31 -1.39
N VAL A 27 -4.53 9.31 -0.54
CA VAL A 27 -5.85 9.11 0.08
C VAL A 27 -6.25 10.35 0.90
N GLY A 28 -5.33 10.90 1.68
CA GLY A 28 -5.60 12.13 2.42
C GLY A 28 -5.87 13.35 1.53
N GLN A 29 -5.18 13.46 0.39
CA GLN A 29 -5.45 14.50 -0.61
C GLN A 29 -6.84 14.32 -1.24
N GLU A 30 -7.22 13.11 -1.62
CA GLU A 30 -8.55 12.80 -2.16
C GLU A 30 -9.68 13.15 -1.20
N ILE A 31 -9.48 12.97 0.11
CA ILE A 31 -10.45 13.35 1.13
C ILE A 31 -10.72 14.86 1.10
N SER A 32 -9.75 15.71 0.75
CA SER A 32 -9.95 17.15 0.63
C SER A 32 -10.87 17.55 -0.53
N TYR A 33 -10.96 16.72 -1.55
CA TYR A 33 -11.83 16.95 -2.70
C TYR A 33 -13.18 16.25 -2.56
N ASN A 34 -13.18 15.01 -2.08
CA ASN A 34 -14.32 14.09 -2.17
C ASN A 34 -14.84 13.60 -0.81
N GLY A 35 -14.22 14.02 0.31
CA GLY A 35 -14.66 13.71 1.67
C GLY A 35 -14.86 12.22 1.91
N ILE A 36 -16.01 11.86 2.49
CA ILE A 36 -16.39 10.46 2.79
C ILE A 36 -16.61 9.61 1.53
N THR A 37 -16.84 10.22 0.37
CA THR A 37 -16.98 9.51 -0.90
C THR A 37 -15.70 8.81 -1.31
N THR A 38 -14.54 9.28 -0.84
CA THR A 38 -13.23 8.62 -1.02
C THR A 38 -13.29 7.16 -0.56
N TRP A 39 -13.95 6.86 0.56
CA TRP A 39 -14.17 5.48 0.99
C TRP A 39 -14.98 4.66 0.01
N LEU A 40 -16.00 5.26 -0.61
CA LEU A 40 -16.89 4.52 -1.51
C LEU A 40 -16.13 3.96 -2.70
N TYR A 41 -15.25 4.75 -3.33
CA TYR A 41 -14.53 4.30 -4.52
C TYR A 41 -13.14 3.67 -4.24
N PHE A 42 -12.41 4.08 -3.19
CA PHE A 42 -11.13 3.44 -2.83
C PHE A 42 -11.29 2.27 -1.86
N GLY A 43 -12.35 2.22 -1.07
CA GLY A 43 -12.62 1.17 -0.10
C GLY A 43 -13.69 0.20 -0.59
N ALA A 44 -14.97 0.59 -0.55
CA ALA A 44 -16.10 -0.31 -0.72
C ALA A 44 -16.07 -1.12 -2.03
N THR A 45 -15.74 -0.49 -3.16
CA THR A 45 -15.65 -1.18 -4.46
C THR A 45 -14.56 -2.26 -4.45
N TYR A 46 -13.43 -1.98 -3.83
CA TYR A 46 -12.32 -2.95 -3.69
C TYR A 46 -12.63 -4.05 -2.68
N TYR A 47 -13.43 -3.79 -1.63
CA TYR A 47 -13.89 -4.85 -0.71
C TYR A 47 -14.76 -5.86 -1.43
N VAL A 48 -15.67 -5.38 -2.29
CA VAL A 48 -16.49 -6.25 -3.13
C VAL A 48 -15.62 -7.06 -4.07
N ALA A 49 -14.68 -6.44 -4.77
CA ALA A 49 -13.75 -7.14 -5.66
C ALA A 49 -12.90 -8.17 -4.89
N ALA A 50 -12.36 -7.82 -3.73
CA ALA A 50 -11.58 -8.75 -2.89
C ALA A 50 -12.45 -9.93 -2.39
N PHE A 51 -13.70 -9.67 -2.02
CA PHE A 51 -14.62 -10.73 -1.63
C PHE A 51 -14.89 -11.69 -2.78
N VAL A 52 -15.19 -11.17 -3.97
CA VAL A 52 -15.39 -11.98 -5.20
C VAL A 52 -14.13 -12.77 -5.53
N TYR A 53 -12.94 -12.15 -5.47
CA TYR A 53 -11.67 -12.83 -5.63
C TYR A 53 -11.53 -14.00 -4.63
N SER A 54 -11.85 -13.74 -3.36
CA SER A 54 -11.78 -14.75 -2.30
C SER A 54 -12.63 -15.98 -2.61
N GLU A 55 -13.87 -15.77 -3.06
CA GLU A 55 -14.81 -16.88 -3.24
C GLU A 55 -14.57 -17.66 -4.55
N PHE A 56 -14.25 -16.98 -5.64
CA PHE A 56 -14.25 -17.59 -6.97
C PHE A 56 -12.85 -17.80 -7.55
N ILE A 57 -11.87 -16.97 -7.24
CA ILE A 57 -10.55 -16.96 -7.90
C ILE A 57 -9.49 -17.63 -7.02
N SER A 58 -9.43 -17.31 -5.74
CA SER A 58 -8.35 -17.73 -4.84
C SER A 58 -8.15 -19.26 -4.81
N SER A 59 -9.24 -20.03 -4.83
CA SER A 59 -9.18 -21.49 -4.83
C SER A 59 -8.56 -22.04 -6.10
N ARG A 60 -8.89 -21.43 -7.26
CA ARG A 60 -8.33 -21.82 -8.56
C ARG A 60 -6.83 -21.53 -8.66
N VAL A 61 -6.40 -20.38 -8.13
CA VAL A 61 -4.97 -20.01 -8.09
C VAL A 61 -4.15 -21.05 -7.32
N ILE A 62 -4.69 -21.56 -6.19
CA ILE A 62 -4.03 -22.62 -5.41
C ILE A 62 -3.97 -23.93 -6.19
N ASP A 63 -5.07 -24.33 -6.84
CA ASP A 63 -5.15 -25.61 -7.59
C ASP A 63 -4.23 -25.63 -8.81
N LEU A 64 -4.12 -24.50 -9.50
CA LEU A 64 -3.31 -24.37 -10.71
C LEU A 64 -1.81 -24.25 -10.43
N GLU A 65 -1.41 -24.10 -9.17
CA GLU A 65 -0.02 -23.92 -8.73
C GLU A 65 0.71 -22.75 -9.41
N ILE A 66 -0.03 -21.72 -9.77
CA ILE A 66 0.48 -20.55 -10.47
C ILE A 66 1.13 -19.60 -9.46
N SER A 67 2.44 -19.39 -9.57
CA SER A 67 3.22 -18.58 -8.64
C SER A 67 3.22 -17.09 -8.96
N SER A 68 2.87 -16.70 -10.19
CA SER A 68 2.85 -15.30 -10.66
C SER A 68 2.00 -15.14 -11.91
N ILE A 69 1.62 -13.92 -12.24
CA ILE A 69 0.87 -13.60 -13.47
C ILE A 69 1.67 -13.93 -14.73
N PRO A 70 2.96 -13.55 -14.89
CA PRO A 70 3.74 -13.94 -16.07
C PRO A 70 3.81 -15.46 -16.26
N MET A 71 3.91 -16.24 -15.18
CA MET A 71 3.92 -17.70 -15.25
C MET A 71 2.55 -18.28 -15.61
N ALA A 72 1.44 -17.65 -15.20
CA ALA A 72 0.12 -18.02 -15.67
C ALA A 72 -0.01 -17.84 -17.18
N ILE A 73 0.39 -16.68 -17.68
CA ILE A 73 0.36 -16.36 -19.12
C ILE A 73 1.29 -17.32 -19.89
N TYR A 74 2.47 -17.61 -19.35
CA TYR A 74 3.39 -18.59 -19.96
C TYR A 74 2.74 -19.97 -20.14
N LYS A 75 2.06 -20.44 -19.10
CA LYS A 75 1.41 -21.75 -19.09
C LYS A 75 0.26 -21.88 -20.10
N TYR A 76 -0.54 -20.84 -20.26
CA TYR A 76 -1.79 -20.89 -21.04
C TYR A 76 -1.72 -20.19 -22.40
N MET A 77 -0.86 -19.20 -22.58
CA MET A 77 -0.77 -18.36 -23.77
C MET A 77 0.60 -18.40 -24.44
N GLY A 78 1.54 -19.13 -23.86
CA GLY A 78 2.86 -19.38 -24.42
C GLY A 78 3.90 -18.28 -24.16
N LYS A 79 5.11 -18.51 -24.72
CA LYS A 79 6.32 -17.75 -24.40
C LYS A 79 6.24 -16.27 -24.80
N ILE A 80 5.75 -15.97 -26.00
CA ILE A 80 5.73 -14.59 -26.53
C ILE A 80 4.81 -13.73 -25.67
N SER A 81 3.58 -14.20 -25.39
CA SER A 81 2.61 -13.51 -24.55
C SER A 81 3.15 -13.27 -23.13
N ALA A 82 3.86 -14.27 -22.58
CA ALA A 82 4.50 -14.13 -21.28
C ALA A 82 5.60 -13.07 -21.27
N LEU A 83 6.45 -13.03 -22.29
CA LEU A 83 7.50 -12.00 -22.43
C LEU A 83 6.91 -10.59 -22.53
N LEU A 84 5.80 -10.43 -23.27
CA LEU A 84 5.09 -9.13 -23.36
C LEU A 84 4.43 -8.74 -22.04
N SER A 85 4.00 -9.69 -21.23
CA SER A 85 3.39 -9.41 -19.92
C SER A 85 4.41 -8.96 -18.86
N VAL A 86 5.67 -9.34 -18.97
CA VAL A 86 6.71 -9.00 -17.99
C VAL A 86 6.86 -7.49 -17.79
N PRO A 87 7.07 -6.64 -18.82
CA PRO A 87 7.18 -5.20 -18.62
C PRO A 87 5.88 -4.58 -18.06
N ILE A 88 4.70 -5.07 -18.48
CA ILE A 88 3.41 -4.58 -17.98
C ILE A 88 3.28 -4.85 -16.48
N VAL A 89 3.58 -6.09 -16.05
CA VAL A 89 3.54 -6.45 -14.64
C VAL A 89 4.57 -5.67 -13.83
N LEU A 90 5.81 -5.46 -14.36
CA LEU A 90 6.83 -4.68 -13.68
C LEU A 90 6.43 -3.21 -13.50
N LEU A 91 5.75 -2.61 -14.47
CA LEU A 91 5.20 -1.25 -14.35
C LEU A 91 4.11 -1.20 -13.27
N TYR A 92 3.22 -2.18 -13.25
CA TYR A 92 2.13 -2.26 -12.27
C TYR A 92 2.64 -2.40 -10.82
N ILE A 93 3.64 -3.28 -10.59
CA ILE A 93 4.23 -3.51 -9.26
C ILE A 93 5.45 -2.61 -9.00
N SER A 94 5.59 -1.49 -9.70
CA SER A 94 6.70 -0.56 -9.51
C SER A 94 6.69 0.03 -8.10
N PRO A 95 7.75 -0.07 -7.30
CA PRO A 95 7.85 0.63 -6.02
C PRO A 95 8.15 2.13 -6.16
N ALA A 96 8.42 2.64 -7.39
CA ALA A 96 8.83 4.02 -7.62
C ALA A 96 7.87 5.09 -7.05
N PRO A 97 6.54 5.01 -7.25
CA PRO A 97 5.61 5.99 -6.69
C PRO A 97 5.68 6.05 -5.16
N TYR A 98 5.85 4.91 -4.52
CA TYR A 98 5.92 4.81 -3.06
C TYR A 98 7.25 5.30 -2.50
N LEU A 99 8.35 5.17 -3.24
CA LEU A 99 9.63 5.79 -2.88
C LEU A 99 9.54 7.32 -2.90
N ILE A 100 8.80 7.91 -3.85
CA ILE A 100 8.51 9.34 -3.87
C ILE A 100 7.73 9.75 -2.62
N ILE A 101 6.66 9.03 -2.30
CA ILE A 101 5.85 9.30 -1.10
C ILE A 101 6.70 9.19 0.16
N LEU A 102 7.52 8.14 0.27
CA LEU A 102 8.42 7.94 1.39
C LEU A 102 9.43 9.11 1.51
N GLY A 103 10.03 9.53 0.39
CA GLY A 103 10.93 10.66 0.34
C GLY A 103 10.26 11.97 0.79
N ASN A 104 9.04 12.23 0.33
CA ASN A 104 8.27 13.40 0.77
C ASN A 104 7.99 13.37 2.28
N ILE A 105 7.60 12.22 2.84
CA ILE A 105 7.32 12.08 4.28
C ILE A 105 8.60 12.33 5.09
N ILE A 106 9.71 11.73 4.71
CA ILE A 106 11.00 11.92 5.41
C ILE A 106 11.45 13.37 5.31
N ASN A 107 11.38 13.95 4.09
CA ASN A 107 11.80 15.33 3.87
C ASN A 107 10.96 16.33 4.66
N SER A 108 9.64 16.20 4.61
CA SER A 108 8.73 17.10 5.34
C SER A 108 8.77 16.94 6.85
N SER A 109 9.22 15.77 7.35
CA SER A 109 9.27 15.49 8.79
C SER A 109 10.61 15.84 9.44
N LEU A 110 11.74 15.72 8.69
CA LEU A 110 13.09 15.82 9.25
C LEU A 110 13.91 16.97 8.67
N PHE A 111 13.53 17.51 7.52
CA PHE A 111 14.28 18.51 6.79
C PHE A 111 13.41 19.69 6.36
N ASN A 112 14.02 20.68 5.73
CA ASN A 112 13.27 21.74 5.08
C ASN A 112 12.62 21.21 3.79
N PRO A 113 11.29 21.29 3.64
CA PRO A 113 10.58 20.78 2.44
C PRO A 113 11.09 21.32 1.10
N ASN A 114 11.71 22.51 1.12
CA ASN A 114 12.22 23.18 -0.09
C ASN A 114 13.68 22.82 -0.43
N ASP A 115 14.34 21.97 0.37
CA ASP A 115 15.70 21.54 0.10
C ASP A 115 15.69 20.30 -0.81
N ILE A 116 16.09 20.51 -2.06
CA ILE A 116 16.14 19.46 -3.08
C ILE A 116 17.15 18.37 -2.72
N ASN A 117 18.30 18.72 -2.16
CA ASN A 117 19.34 17.76 -1.76
C ASN A 117 18.87 16.88 -0.62
N ALA A 118 18.13 17.46 0.33
CA ALA A 118 17.50 16.72 1.43
C ALA A 118 16.43 15.76 0.93
N TYR A 119 15.65 16.14 -0.08
CA TYR A 119 14.66 15.26 -0.70
C TYR A 119 15.32 14.04 -1.37
N GLU A 120 16.37 14.26 -2.17
CA GLU A 120 17.09 13.15 -2.82
C GLU A 120 17.73 12.21 -1.79
N ALA A 121 18.36 12.75 -0.75
CA ALA A 121 18.90 11.99 0.34
C ALA A 121 17.81 11.17 1.08
N SER A 122 16.62 11.73 1.24
CA SER A 122 15.46 11.06 1.86
C SER A 122 14.97 9.87 1.05
N VAL A 123 14.82 10.03 -0.28
CA VAL A 123 14.45 8.94 -1.20
C VAL A 123 15.50 7.84 -1.19
N LEU A 124 16.78 8.20 -1.29
CA LEU A 124 17.87 7.22 -1.29
C LEU A 124 17.99 6.48 0.06
N THR A 125 17.81 7.18 1.18
CA THR A 125 17.81 6.57 2.52
C THR A 125 16.66 5.56 2.65
N GLY A 126 15.44 5.93 2.27
CA GLY A 126 14.28 5.04 2.27
C GLY A 126 14.49 3.79 1.40
N ALA A 127 15.02 3.98 0.18
CA ALA A 127 15.35 2.89 -0.72
C ALA A 127 16.44 1.97 -0.14
N ALA A 128 17.50 2.53 0.46
CA ALA A 128 18.56 1.75 1.09
C ALA A 128 18.08 0.91 2.27
N VAL A 129 17.26 1.48 3.15
CA VAL A 129 16.66 0.77 4.29
C VAL A 129 15.80 -0.39 3.80
N SER A 130 14.89 -0.14 2.83
CA SER A 130 14.05 -1.19 2.23
C SER A 130 14.89 -2.30 1.59
N MET A 131 15.98 -1.95 0.91
CA MET A 131 16.89 -2.91 0.29
C MET A 131 17.56 -3.82 1.31
N LEU A 132 18.08 -3.27 2.42
CA LEU A 132 18.90 -4.00 3.39
C LEU A 132 18.17 -5.19 4.02
N TYR A 133 16.88 -5.07 4.34
CA TYR A 133 16.17 -6.18 4.93
C TYR A 133 15.48 -7.08 3.90
N SER A 134 15.11 -6.55 2.72
CA SER A 134 14.56 -7.38 1.62
C SER A 134 15.57 -8.40 1.10
N LEU A 135 16.87 -8.08 1.09
CA LEU A 135 17.93 -8.99 0.64
C LEU A 135 18.12 -10.22 1.53
N LYS A 136 17.80 -10.14 2.83
CA LYS A 136 18.16 -11.19 3.81
C LYS A 136 17.11 -12.28 3.99
N GLY A 137 15.82 -12.02 3.74
CA GLY A 137 14.77 -12.89 4.31
C GLY A 137 13.74 -13.48 3.35
N GLY A 138 13.66 -13.09 2.10
CA GLY A 138 12.61 -13.56 1.18
C GLY A 138 11.20 -13.21 1.67
N PHE A 139 10.15 -13.87 1.14
CA PHE A 139 8.75 -13.55 1.44
C PHE A 139 8.38 -13.71 2.93
N SER A 140 8.95 -14.69 3.62
CA SER A 140 8.67 -14.88 5.06
C SER A 140 9.20 -13.75 5.94
N SER A 141 10.26 -13.06 5.50
CA SER A 141 10.73 -11.85 6.19
C SER A 141 9.77 -10.69 6.01
N ILE A 142 9.27 -10.50 4.78
CA ILE A 142 8.27 -9.46 4.48
C ILE A 142 7.02 -9.65 5.34
N VAL A 143 6.48 -10.86 5.41
CA VAL A 143 5.32 -11.15 6.27
C VAL A 143 5.61 -10.88 7.76
N ARG A 144 6.86 -11.01 8.20
CA ARG A 144 7.25 -10.69 9.59
C ARG A 144 7.30 -9.19 9.82
N THR A 145 7.90 -8.44 8.90
CA THR A 145 7.94 -6.96 8.96
C THR A 145 6.53 -6.38 8.81
N ASP A 146 5.72 -6.88 7.87
CA ASP A 146 4.34 -6.44 7.68
C ASP A 146 3.48 -6.57 8.94
N ARG A 147 3.69 -7.61 9.74
CA ARG A 147 2.97 -7.75 11.03
C ARG A 147 3.32 -6.62 12.01
N MET A 148 4.58 -6.25 12.09
CA MET A 148 5.01 -5.14 12.95
C MET A 148 4.49 -3.80 12.39
N GLN A 149 4.59 -3.61 11.08
CA GLN A 149 4.10 -2.43 10.38
C GLN A 149 2.57 -2.30 10.50
N PHE A 150 1.83 -3.42 10.46
CA PHE A 150 0.39 -3.45 10.77
C PHE A 150 0.07 -2.87 12.16
N MET A 151 0.80 -3.33 13.18
CA MET A 151 0.59 -2.81 14.53
C MET A 151 0.91 -1.32 14.63
N LEU A 152 2.04 -0.90 14.06
CA LEU A 152 2.47 0.50 14.09
C LEU A 152 1.46 1.43 13.38
N MET A 153 0.96 1.03 12.21
CA MET A 153 -0.02 1.85 11.48
C MET A 153 -1.33 2.02 12.25
N PHE A 154 -1.85 0.94 12.85
CA PHE A 154 -3.08 1.01 13.64
C PHE A 154 -2.89 1.78 14.94
N ILE A 155 -1.78 1.58 15.66
CA ILE A 155 -1.46 2.31 16.89
C ILE A 155 -1.38 3.82 16.62
N GLY A 156 -0.67 4.24 15.58
CA GLY A 156 -0.51 5.67 15.29
C GLY A 156 -1.81 6.32 14.88
N PHE A 157 -2.57 5.73 13.95
CA PHE A 157 -3.87 6.32 13.54
C PHE A 157 -4.90 6.27 14.66
N LEU A 158 -4.95 5.19 15.46
CA LEU A 158 -5.83 5.11 16.63
C LEU A 158 -5.46 6.17 17.68
N MET A 159 -4.17 6.36 17.94
CA MET A 159 -3.68 7.42 18.83
C MET A 159 -4.14 8.81 18.35
N MET A 160 -4.01 9.08 17.04
CA MET A 160 -4.47 10.34 16.46
C MET A 160 -5.98 10.52 16.63
N VAL A 161 -6.78 9.50 16.32
CA VAL A 161 -8.24 9.53 16.50
C VAL A 161 -8.63 9.77 17.95
N ILE A 162 -7.99 9.06 18.90
CA ILE A 162 -8.24 9.25 20.35
C ILE A 162 -7.87 10.69 20.76
N TYR A 163 -6.73 11.19 20.30
CA TYR A 163 -6.32 12.57 20.63
C TYR A 163 -7.32 13.59 20.10
N LEU A 164 -7.77 13.46 18.86
CA LEU A 164 -8.76 14.37 18.26
C LEU A 164 -10.10 14.34 19.00
N LEU A 165 -10.59 13.14 19.35
CA LEU A 165 -11.90 12.95 19.99
C LEU A 165 -11.95 13.41 21.46
N PHE A 166 -10.88 13.20 22.22
CA PHE A 166 -10.92 13.36 23.67
C PHE A 166 -10.11 14.54 24.19
N TYR A 167 -9.13 15.04 23.43
CA TYR A 167 -8.23 16.10 23.89
C TYR A 167 -8.30 17.36 23.05
N PHE A 168 -8.35 17.24 21.72
CA PHE A 168 -8.30 18.41 20.85
C PHE A 168 -9.68 19.02 20.58
N ASP A 169 -10.67 18.20 20.22
CA ASP A 169 -12.03 18.65 19.84
C ASP A 169 -13.11 17.67 20.32
N PRO A 170 -13.32 17.54 21.65
CA PRO A 170 -14.26 16.57 22.22
C PRO A 170 -15.71 16.72 21.74
N GLY A 171 -16.08 17.91 21.27
CA GLY A 171 -17.43 18.21 20.75
C GLY A 171 -17.55 18.09 19.23
N LEU A 172 -16.51 17.64 18.54
CA LEU A 172 -16.44 17.56 17.07
C LEU A 172 -16.77 18.91 16.37
N SER A 173 -16.52 20.02 17.06
CA SER A 173 -16.93 21.36 16.63
C SER A 173 -16.32 21.74 15.28
N LYS A 174 -15.06 21.36 15.04
CA LYS A 174 -14.35 21.59 13.77
C LYS A 174 -14.97 20.81 12.61
N LEU A 175 -15.32 19.55 12.83
CA LEU A 175 -16.00 18.74 11.80
C LEU A 175 -17.43 19.24 11.55
N LEU A 176 -18.15 19.66 12.57
CA LEU A 176 -19.49 20.25 12.41
C LEU A 176 -19.43 21.56 11.63
N GLN A 177 -18.45 22.44 11.89
CA GLN A 177 -18.20 23.65 11.11
C GLN A 177 -17.85 23.31 9.65
N LEU A 178 -16.97 22.32 9.44
CA LEU A 178 -16.62 21.85 8.10
C LEU A 178 -17.85 21.31 7.36
N LYS A 179 -18.73 20.56 8.03
CA LYS A 179 -19.96 20.04 7.43
C LYS A 179 -20.92 21.14 6.99
N VAL A 180 -20.95 22.26 7.70
CA VAL A 180 -21.77 23.44 7.32
C VAL A 180 -21.16 24.16 6.13
N SER A 181 -19.84 24.35 6.10
CA SER A 181 -19.15 25.09 5.04
C SER A 181 -18.92 24.24 3.77
N ARG A 182 -18.74 22.93 3.92
CA ARG A 182 -18.44 21.97 2.85
C ARG A 182 -19.32 20.72 3.01
N PRO A 183 -20.66 20.82 2.82
CA PRO A 183 -21.58 19.68 2.96
C PRO A 183 -21.31 18.58 1.91
N ASP A 184 -20.71 18.93 0.78
CA ASP A 184 -20.26 18.02 -0.26
C ASP A 184 -19.30 16.92 0.26
N LEU A 185 -18.44 17.25 1.22
CA LEU A 185 -17.49 16.31 1.83
C LEU A 185 -18.15 15.25 2.73
N PHE A 186 -19.41 15.46 3.12
CA PHE A 186 -20.18 14.57 4.01
C PHE A 186 -21.37 13.89 3.32
N SER A 187 -21.41 13.92 2.00
CA SER A 187 -22.50 13.34 1.20
C SER A 187 -22.00 12.36 0.16
N PHE A 188 -22.86 11.42 -0.26
CA PHE A 188 -22.62 10.52 -1.38
C PHE A 188 -23.48 10.93 -2.58
N PRO A 189 -22.94 11.00 -3.77
CA PRO A 189 -21.55 10.79 -4.20
C PRO A 189 -20.66 12.03 -4.06
N GLY A 190 -21.09 13.05 -3.31
CA GLY A 190 -20.36 14.31 -3.12
C GLY A 190 -20.07 15.02 -4.45
N SER A 191 -18.93 15.69 -4.53
CA SER A 191 -18.46 16.37 -5.75
C SER A 191 -17.99 15.40 -6.84
N ALA A 192 -17.61 14.16 -6.49
CA ALA A 192 -17.13 13.16 -7.45
C ALA A 192 -18.19 12.72 -8.46
N GLY A 193 -19.45 12.60 -8.04
CA GLY A 193 -20.55 12.10 -8.86
C GLY A 193 -20.53 10.57 -9.04
N TRP A 194 -21.69 10.00 -9.38
CA TRP A 194 -21.84 8.54 -9.51
C TRP A 194 -21.04 7.95 -10.68
N SER A 195 -20.84 8.69 -11.76
CA SER A 195 -20.03 8.24 -12.90
C SER A 195 -18.58 7.96 -12.49
N TYR A 196 -18.01 8.80 -11.64
CA TYR A 196 -16.66 8.61 -11.11
C TYR A 196 -16.58 7.38 -10.18
N VAL A 197 -17.54 7.24 -9.27
CA VAL A 197 -17.63 6.07 -8.38
C VAL A 197 -17.76 4.76 -9.16
N VAL A 198 -18.59 4.75 -10.19
CA VAL A 198 -18.78 3.57 -11.06
C VAL A 198 -17.49 3.25 -11.84
N ALA A 199 -16.82 4.27 -12.40
CA ALA A 199 -15.54 4.08 -13.08
C ALA A 199 -14.48 3.44 -12.16
N TRP A 200 -14.38 3.90 -10.93
CA TRP A 200 -13.51 3.27 -9.92
C TRP A 200 -13.96 1.86 -9.53
N GLY A 201 -15.27 1.60 -9.53
CA GLY A 201 -15.80 0.24 -9.35
C GLY A 201 -15.31 -0.73 -10.42
N PHE A 202 -15.26 -0.30 -11.69
CA PHE A 202 -14.64 -1.08 -12.76
C PHE A 202 -13.14 -1.24 -12.56
N LEU A 203 -12.44 -0.17 -12.13
CA LEU A 203 -11.01 -0.24 -11.85
C LEU A 203 -10.71 -1.21 -10.70
N ALA A 204 -11.60 -1.36 -9.73
CA ALA A 204 -11.42 -2.30 -8.63
C ALA A 204 -11.33 -3.77 -9.09
N LEU A 205 -11.83 -4.10 -10.29
CA LEU A 205 -11.68 -5.45 -10.88
C LEU A 205 -10.23 -5.82 -11.16
N ILE A 206 -9.30 -4.85 -11.17
CA ILE A 206 -7.85 -5.10 -11.28
C ILE A 206 -7.35 -5.98 -10.12
N THR A 207 -8.05 -6.01 -8.98
CA THR A 207 -7.78 -6.91 -7.86
C THR A 207 -7.69 -8.38 -8.31
N PHE A 208 -8.42 -8.76 -9.35
CA PHE A 208 -8.40 -10.12 -9.89
C PHE A 208 -7.06 -10.49 -10.55
N LEU A 209 -6.32 -9.49 -11.02
CA LEU A 209 -5.01 -9.63 -11.65
C LEU A 209 -3.87 -9.08 -10.76
N ASP A 210 -4.17 -8.65 -9.54
CA ASP A 210 -3.17 -8.06 -8.66
C ASP A 210 -2.12 -9.10 -8.23
N PRO A 211 -0.83 -8.89 -8.60
CA PRO A 211 0.24 -9.83 -8.27
C PRO A 211 0.42 -10.05 -6.78
N SER A 212 0.10 -9.06 -5.94
CA SER A 212 0.25 -9.16 -4.49
C SER A 212 -0.81 -10.07 -3.87
N PHE A 213 -2.05 -10.04 -4.38
CA PHE A 213 -3.11 -10.99 -4.00
C PHE A 213 -2.75 -12.42 -4.42
N HIS A 214 -2.28 -12.60 -5.66
CA HIS A 214 -1.86 -13.92 -6.18
C HIS A 214 -0.69 -14.49 -5.36
N GLN A 215 0.31 -13.68 -5.04
CA GLN A 215 1.45 -14.09 -4.22
C GLN A 215 1.02 -14.60 -2.84
N ARG A 216 0.14 -13.86 -2.16
CA ARG A 216 -0.35 -14.22 -0.82
C ARG A 216 -1.27 -15.44 -0.88
N THR A 217 -2.08 -15.54 -1.93
CA THR A 217 -2.90 -16.72 -2.19
C THR A 217 -2.01 -17.97 -2.33
N PHE A 218 -0.95 -17.87 -3.12
CA PHE A 218 -0.01 -18.98 -3.33
C PHE A 218 0.77 -19.36 -2.05
N ALA A 219 1.08 -18.40 -1.19
CA ALA A 219 1.78 -18.62 0.08
C ALA A 219 0.88 -19.18 1.20
N SER A 220 -0.42 -19.18 1.01
CA SER A 220 -1.40 -19.67 1.96
C SER A 220 -1.26 -21.18 2.20
N LYS A 221 -1.52 -21.61 3.44
CA LYS A 221 -1.51 -23.02 3.83
C LYS A 221 -2.54 -23.85 3.06
N ASN A 222 -3.71 -23.29 2.83
CA ASN A 222 -4.82 -23.94 2.10
C ASN A 222 -5.90 -22.94 1.69
N LYS A 223 -6.90 -23.40 0.93
CA LYS A 223 -8.03 -22.59 0.44
C LYS A 223 -8.85 -21.92 1.57
N LYS A 224 -9.02 -22.60 2.71
CA LYS A 224 -9.77 -22.08 3.86
C LYS A 224 -9.04 -20.87 4.48
N GLU A 225 -7.73 -20.99 4.64
CA GLU A 225 -6.90 -19.95 5.24
C GLU A 225 -6.90 -18.67 4.41
N ILE A 226 -6.78 -18.75 3.07
CA ILE A 226 -6.79 -17.55 2.22
C ILE A 226 -8.16 -16.87 2.20
N LYS A 227 -9.26 -17.63 2.12
CA LYS A 227 -10.60 -17.05 2.20
C LYS A 227 -10.82 -16.32 3.52
N LYS A 228 -10.41 -16.95 4.63
CA LYS A 228 -10.49 -16.33 5.96
C LYS A 228 -9.60 -15.09 6.05
N ALA A 229 -8.39 -15.13 5.47
CA ALA A 229 -7.47 -14.00 5.45
C ALA A 229 -8.08 -12.79 4.74
N ILE A 230 -8.63 -12.97 3.54
CA ILE A 230 -9.21 -11.87 2.76
C ILE A 230 -10.43 -11.27 3.49
N ARG A 231 -11.29 -12.10 4.08
CA ARG A 231 -12.43 -11.60 4.87
C ARG A 231 -11.97 -10.78 6.08
N LEU A 232 -10.93 -11.23 6.80
CA LEU A 232 -10.31 -10.47 7.88
C LEU A 232 -9.67 -9.18 7.38
N SER A 233 -9.06 -9.22 6.18
CA SER A 233 -8.47 -8.01 5.58
C SER A 233 -9.54 -6.97 5.25
N ILE A 234 -10.70 -7.37 4.74
CA ILE A 234 -11.82 -6.45 4.48
C ILE A 234 -12.24 -5.72 5.76
N CYS A 235 -12.34 -6.44 6.90
CA CYS A 235 -12.59 -5.80 8.19
C CYS A 235 -11.46 -4.84 8.60
N GLY A 236 -10.21 -5.26 8.43
CA GLY A 236 -9.04 -4.43 8.74
C GLY A 236 -8.99 -3.17 7.88
N TRP A 237 -9.24 -3.29 6.57
CA TRP A 237 -9.31 -2.14 5.65
C TRP A 237 -10.43 -1.18 6.05
N PHE A 238 -11.62 -1.69 6.33
CA PHE A 238 -12.74 -0.85 6.75
C PHE A 238 -12.41 -0.01 8.00
N VAL A 239 -11.84 -0.65 9.03
CA VAL A 239 -11.46 0.07 10.26
C VAL A 239 -10.39 1.12 9.99
N PHE A 240 -9.38 0.78 9.19
CA PHE A 240 -8.32 1.73 8.88
C PHE A 240 -8.80 2.88 7.97
N ASP A 241 -9.68 2.60 7.00
CA ASP A 241 -10.30 3.63 6.17
C ASP A 241 -11.11 4.62 7.01
N MET A 242 -11.89 4.15 7.98
CA MET A 242 -12.64 5.05 8.87
C MET A 242 -11.70 5.95 9.68
N MET A 243 -10.60 5.40 10.20
CA MET A 243 -9.60 6.22 10.92
C MET A 243 -8.91 7.22 10.00
N SER A 244 -8.51 6.81 8.80
CA SER A 244 -7.82 7.68 7.84
C SER A 244 -8.71 8.79 7.32
N ILE A 245 -9.98 8.50 7.00
CA ILE A 245 -10.98 9.50 6.59
C ILE A 245 -11.24 10.50 7.71
N PHE A 246 -11.42 10.01 8.92
CA PHE A 246 -11.61 10.88 10.08
C PHE A 246 -10.43 11.85 10.26
N CYS A 247 -9.20 11.36 10.24
CA CYS A 247 -8.00 12.18 10.30
C CYS A 247 -7.89 13.14 9.09
N GLY A 248 -8.22 12.67 7.89
CA GLY A 248 -8.20 13.48 6.67
C GLY A 248 -9.21 14.63 6.71
N LEU A 249 -10.42 14.39 7.20
CA LEU A 249 -11.42 15.47 7.39
C LEU A 249 -10.97 16.48 8.42
N TYR A 250 -10.30 16.07 9.50
CA TYR A 250 -9.69 17.02 10.44
C TYR A 250 -8.55 17.82 9.80
N ALA A 251 -7.73 17.21 8.96
CA ALA A 251 -6.70 17.93 8.20
C ALA A 251 -7.33 19.04 7.34
N VAL A 252 -8.44 18.74 6.66
CA VAL A 252 -9.20 19.75 5.90
C VAL A 252 -9.79 20.81 6.81
N SER A 253 -10.40 20.43 7.93
CA SER A 253 -11.07 21.38 8.85
C SER A 253 -10.10 22.38 9.50
N LEU A 254 -8.86 21.99 9.64
CA LEU A 254 -7.79 22.81 10.23
C LEU A 254 -6.98 23.59 9.19
N GLY A 255 -7.25 23.35 7.88
CA GLY A 255 -6.57 24.04 6.79
C GLY A 255 -5.07 23.75 6.72
N VAL A 256 -4.62 22.56 7.16
CA VAL A 256 -3.22 22.18 7.07
C VAL A 256 -2.81 21.89 5.62
N ASP A 257 -1.50 21.87 5.33
CA ASP A 257 -1.00 21.58 4.00
C ASP A 257 -1.44 20.19 3.53
N MET A 258 -2.16 20.14 2.41
CA MET A 258 -2.72 18.92 1.83
C MET A 258 -1.75 18.20 0.88
N THR A 259 -0.51 18.65 0.72
CA THR A 259 0.53 17.89 -0.01
C THR A 259 0.96 16.66 0.77
N SER A 260 0.96 16.77 2.12
CA SER A 260 1.23 15.66 3.04
C SER A 260 0.26 15.72 4.23
N PRO A 261 -1.06 15.50 4.03
CA PRO A 261 -2.10 15.90 4.98
C PRO A 261 -1.95 15.30 6.37
N TYR A 262 -1.56 14.05 6.47
CA TYR A 262 -1.39 13.39 7.78
C TYR A 262 -0.12 13.84 8.51
N VAL A 263 0.98 14.10 7.78
CA VAL A 263 2.21 14.67 8.37
C VAL A 263 1.93 16.07 8.89
N SER A 264 1.29 16.89 8.08
CA SER A 264 0.92 18.26 8.42
C SER A 264 -0.06 18.33 9.59
N LEU A 265 -1.06 17.44 9.62
CA LEU A 265 -1.97 17.30 10.76
C LEU A 265 -1.23 16.95 12.04
N SER A 266 -0.32 15.98 11.98
CA SER A 266 0.49 15.59 13.14
C SER A 266 1.41 16.71 13.62
N ALA A 267 2.06 17.41 12.71
CA ALA A 267 2.91 18.56 13.04
C ALA A 267 2.10 19.69 13.70
N PHE A 268 0.88 19.96 13.24
CA PHE A 268 -0.02 20.94 13.83
C PHE A 268 -0.47 20.54 15.24
N LEU A 269 -0.99 19.31 15.40
CA LEU A 269 -1.57 18.86 16.67
C LEU A 269 -0.53 18.60 17.76
N PHE A 270 0.63 18.08 17.36
CA PHE A 270 1.70 17.68 18.28
C PHE A 270 2.92 18.61 18.24
N SER A 271 2.73 19.89 17.86
CA SER A 271 3.80 20.90 17.78
C SER A 271 4.62 21.02 19.07
N SER A 272 3.99 20.81 20.23
CA SER A 272 4.62 20.83 21.55
C SER A 272 5.03 19.46 22.07
N ASN A 273 4.74 18.35 21.36
CA ASN A 273 5.01 16.98 21.80
C ASN A 273 5.69 16.16 20.70
N SER A 274 7.03 16.26 20.64
CA SER A 274 7.86 15.57 19.65
C SER A 274 7.72 14.03 19.69
N ILE A 275 7.35 13.45 20.84
CA ILE A 275 7.20 12.01 20.98
C ILE A 275 5.93 11.54 20.23
N LEU A 276 4.80 12.19 20.45
CA LEU A 276 3.54 11.84 19.76
C LEU A 276 3.67 12.08 18.25
N HIS A 277 4.28 13.19 17.85
CA HIS A 277 4.60 13.43 16.44
C HIS A 277 5.46 12.31 15.85
N GLY A 278 6.56 11.95 16.52
CA GLY A 278 7.46 10.87 16.08
C GLY A 278 6.78 9.51 15.96
N ILE A 279 5.93 9.12 16.94
CA ILE A 279 5.15 7.87 16.87
C ILE A 279 4.24 7.87 15.64
N PHE A 280 3.57 8.99 15.35
CA PHE A 280 2.69 9.08 14.20
C PHE A 280 3.45 9.05 12.87
N ILE A 281 4.60 9.72 12.78
CA ILE A 281 5.47 9.66 11.59
C ILE A 281 5.95 8.22 11.34
N VAL A 282 6.41 7.51 12.37
CA VAL A 282 6.79 6.09 12.26
C VAL A 282 5.62 5.23 11.77
N SER A 283 4.41 5.54 12.21
CA SER A 283 3.19 4.86 11.75
C SER A 283 2.97 5.05 10.24
N ILE A 284 3.05 6.27 9.73
CA ILE A 284 2.89 6.56 8.29
C ILE A 284 4.03 5.92 7.48
N LEU A 285 5.27 6.02 7.94
CA LEU A 285 6.42 5.38 7.29
C LEU A 285 6.20 3.87 7.20
N SER A 286 5.68 3.23 8.26
CA SER A 286 5.40 1.79 8.29
C SER A 286 4.40 1.37 7.20
N VAL A 287 3.37 2.18 6.95
CA VAL A 287 2.38 1.94 5.90
C VAL A 287 3.04 1.93 4.52
N VAL A 288 3.81 2.97 4.19
CA VAL A 288 4.44 3.12 2.88
C VAL A 288 5.51 2.06 2.65
N MET A 289 6.33 1.78 3.66
CA MET A 289 7.42 0.79 3.58
C MET A 289 6.90 -0.62 3.32
N SER A 290 5.79 -1.04 3.92
CA SER A 290 5.20 -2.37 3.65
C SER A 290 4.89 -2.58 2.17
N THR A 291 4.39 -1.54 1.50
CA THR A 291 4.10 -1.61 0.05
C THR A 291 5.37 -1.65 -0.77
N ILE A 292 6.36 -0.81 -0.44
CA ILE A 292 7.67 -0.80 -1.13
C ILE A 292 8.32 -2.18 -1.06
N ASP A 293 8.32 -2.82 0.12
CA ASP A 293 8.92 -4.13 0.33
C ASP A 293 8.25 -5.22 -0.50
N SER A 294 6.94 -5.24 -0.48
CA SER A 294 6.14 -6.20 -1.23
C SER A 294 6.35 -6.05 -2.73
N PHE A 295 6.33 -4.82 -3.25
CA PHE A 295 6.48 -4.56 -4.68
C PHE A 295 7.93 -4.74 -5.16
N THR A 296 8.91 -4.39 -4.34
CA THR A 296 10.32 -4.69 -4.61
C THR A 296 10.54 -6.21 -4.70
N PHE A 297 9.97 -6.98 -3.77
CA PHE A 297 10.09 -8.43 -3.80
C PHE A 297 9.38 -9.07 -5.01
N LEU A 298 8.17 -8.59 -5.34
CA LEU A 298 7.43 -9.04 -6.53
C LEU A 298 8.22 -8.76 -7.81
N SER A 299 8.75 -7.55 -7.96
CA SER A 299 9.60 -7.17 -9.10
C SER A 299 10.85 -8.05 -9.20
N ALA A 300 11.49 -8.32 -8.06
CA ALA A 300 12.64 -9.23 -7.99
C ALA A 300 12.29 -10.67 -8.40
N MET A 301 11.11 -11.15 -8.04
CA MET A 301 10.63 -12.48 -8.47
C MET A 301 10.37 -12.53 -9.97
N VAL A 302 9.78 -11.50 -10.54
CA VAL A 302 9.55 -11.42 -12.00
C VAL A 302 10.89 -11.39 -12.75
N ILE A 303 11.84 -10.54 -12.33
CA ILE A 303 13.15 -10.39 -12.99
C ILE A 303 14.04 -11.61 -12.72
N GLY A 304 14.10 -12.10 -11.49
CA GLY A 304 15.08 -13.09 -11.04
C GLY A 304 14.63 -14.54 -11.16
N LYS A 305 13.34 -14.79 -11.34
CA LYS A 305 12.78 -16.15 -11.44
C LYS A 305 11.94 -16.32 -12.71
N ASP A 306 10.89 -15.49 -12.88
CA ASP A 306 9.91 -15.72 -13.94
C ASP A 306 10.53 -15.51 -15.33
N LEU A 307 11.23 -14.38 -15.54
CA LEU A 307 11.88 -14.08 -16.81
C LEU A 307 12.94 -15.13 -17.21
N PRO A 308 13.88 -15.56 -16.34
CA PRO A 308 14.77 -16.67 -16.66
C PRO A 308 14.03 -17.95 -17.01
N THR A 309 12.97 -18.31 -16.27
CA THR A 309 12.17 -19.51 -16.53
C THR A 309 11.52 -19.47 -17.93
N ILE A 310 10.91 -18.31 -18.29
CA ILE A 310 10.29 -18.09 -19.62
C ILE A 310 11.35 -18.20 -20.72
N LEU A 311 12.58 -17.78 -20.46
CA LEU A 311 13.72 -17.86 -21.39
C LEU A 311 14.41 -19.23 -21.40
N ASN A 312 13.87 -20.24 -20.69
CA ASN A 312 14.46 -21.56 -20.51
C ASN A 312 15.86 -21.53 -19.86
N ARG A 313 16.09 -20.59 -18.95
CA ARG A 313 17.32 -20.48 -18.17
C ARG A 313 17.07 -20.91 -16.72
N SER A 314 18.08 -21.51 -16.10
CA SER A 314 18.02 -21.81 -14.66
C SER A 314 18.08 -20.53 -13.84
N TYR A 315 17.42 -20.54 -12.68
CA TYR A 315 17.48 -19.46 -11.69
C TYR A 315 17.96 -20.01 -10.34
N SER A 316 18.57 -19.14 -9.55
CA SER A 316 19.04 -19.44 -8.20
C SER A 316 18.56 -18.38 -7.22
N THR A 317 18.73 -18.62 -5.92
CA THR A 317 18.51 -17.58 -4.90
C THR A 317 19.36 -16.33 -5.14
N GLY A 318 20.58 -16.52 -5.67
CA GLY A 318 21.45 -15.42 -6.07
C GLY A 318 20.86 -14.59 -7.21
N THR A 319 20.20 -15.21 -8.18
CA THR A 319 19.54 -14.51 -9.30
C THR A 319 18.38 -13.64 -8.79
N ILE A 320 17.61 -14.14 -7.84
CA ILE A 320 16.51 -13.37 -7.21
C ILE A 320 17.05 -12.19 -6.41
N ARG A 321 18.14 -12.39 -5.64
CA ARG A 321 18.81 -11.28 -4.91
C ARG A 321 19.33 -10.19 -5.84
N LYS A 322 19.94 -10.58 -6.98
CA LYS A 322 20.31 -9.62 -8.03
C LYS A 322 19.09 -8.89 -8.59
N GLY A 323 17.97 -9.58 -8.77
CA GLY A 323 16.69 -8.98 -9.16
C GLY A 323 16.23 -7.87 -8.20
N ILE A 324 16.39 -8.04 -6.88
CA ILE A 324 16.09 -7.00 -5.88
C ILE A 324 16.97 -5.75 -6.12
N LEU A 325 18.28 -5.95 -6.27
CA LEU A 325 19.20 -4.85 -6.53
C LEU A 325 18.87 -4.10 -7.81
N VAL A 326 18.61 -4.84 -8.89
CA VAL A 326 18.25 -4.27 -10.19
C VAL A 326 16.92 -3.51 -10.12
N SER A 327 15.90 -4.06 -9.49
CA SER A 327 14.59 -3.39 -9.39
C SER A 327 14.70 -2.08 -8.61
N ILE A 328 15.36 -2.07 -7.46
CA ILE A 328 15.54 -0.85 -6.66
C ILE A 328 16.37 0.18 -7.44
N ALA A 329 17.47 -0.23 -8.09
CA ALA A 329 18.30 0.68 -8.87
C ALA A 329 17.51 1.32 -10.02
N ILE A 330 16.76 0.54 -10.80
CA ILE A 330 15.92 1.05 -11.90
C ILE A 330 14.88 2.04 -11.36
N PHE A 331 14.15 1.68 -10.31
CA PHE A 331 13.06 2.50 -9.82
C PHE A 331 13.54 3.75 -9.07
N SER A 332 14.69 3.69 -8.39
CA SER A 332 15.32 4.89 -7.82
C SER A 332 15.81 5.84 -8.92
N PHE A 333 16.42 5.30 -9.99
CA PHE A 333 16.86 6.09 -11.13
C PHE A 333 15.70 6.76 -11.86
N LEU A 334 14.58 6.06 -12.07
CA LEU A 334 13.37 6.65 -12.66
C LEU A 334 12.82 7.81 -11.84
N ASN A 335 12.95 7.76 -10.51
CA ASN A 335 12.54 8.85 -9.63
C ASN A 335 13.46 10.09 -9.76
N MET A 336 14.75 9.89 -10.07
CA MET A 336 15.71 11.00 -10.25
C MET A 336 15.55 11.71 -11.60
N ILE A 337 15.11 11.00 -12.66
CA ILE A 337 14.92 11.59 -14.01
C ILE A 337 13.62 12.42 -14.09
N ARG A 338 12.67 12.24 -13.18
CA ARG A 338 11.36 12.91 -13.22
C ARG A 338 11.42 14.42 -12.87
N LYS A 339 12.61 14.97 -12.69
CA LYS A 339 12.87 16.40 -12.61
C LYS A 339 12.99 17.01 -14.01
#